data_ff0219e08357142cdac7597cfa2d27aa
#
_entry.id   ff0219e08357142cdac7597cfa2d27aa
#
_cell.length_a   1.000
_cell.length_b   1.000
_cell.length_c   1.000
_cell.angle_alpha   90.00
_cell.angle_beta   90.00
_cell.angle_gamma   90.00
#
_symmetry.space_group_name_H-M   'P 1'
#
loop_
_entity.id
_entity.type
_entity.pdbx_description
1 polymer ?
#
loop_
_entity_poly.entity_id
_entity_poly.type
_entity_poly.pdbx_seq_one_letter_code
_entity_poly.pdbx_strand_id
1 'polypeptide(L)'
;LLVSNGETISFKDLPDETKYYFKKLPGYDTLRLVLAEKVILVEGPTDELIIQRAYLDTYGKLPATDGIDIIVVGSLAFKRYCDIAVLLNKKAVIVTDNDGCIQKNIIEKYNDYLEKDNLVFFYEKDEALNTIELSVLAVNCENGIPSEVFKRAISTNGSMMNKSRDEILNFMLNNKAEWAMRVFDSDEKIN
;
A
#
# COMPACT_ATOMS: atom_id res chain seq x y z
N LEU A 1 -8.46 25.42 -9.52
CA LEU A 1 -7.70 26.20 -8.54
C LEU A 1 -7.98 25.65 -7.15
N LEU A 2 -6.93 25.36 -6.42
CA LEU A 2 -6.98 25.01 -4.99
C LEU A 2 -6.25 26.09 -4.22
N VAL A 3 -6.68 26.34 -3.00
CA VAL A 3 -5.97 27.21 -2.05
C VAL A 3 -5.41 26.32 -0.95
N SER A 4 -4.10 26.29 -0.81
CA SER A 4 -3.41 25.55 0.25
C SER A 4 -2.38 26.46 0.90
N ASN A 5 -2.41 26.55 2.23
CA ASN A 5 -1.48 27.40 3.01
C ASN A 5 -1.42 28.87 2.56
N GLY A 6 -2.54 29.42 2.05
CA GLY A 6 -2.61 30.79 1.55
C GLY A 6 -2.12 30.99 0.11
N GLU A 7 -1.66 29.95 -0.55
CA GLU A 7 -1.22 29.96 -1.95
C GLU A 7 -2.27 29.37 -2.88
N THR A 8 -2.39 29.93 -4.07
CA THR A 8 -3.26 29.39 -5.12
C THR A 8 -2.50 28.41 -5.99
N ILE A 9 -2.93 27.15 -5.96
CA ILE A 9 -2.33 26.07 -6.74
C ILE A 9 -3.24 25.74 -7.94
N SER A 10 -2.65 25.61 -9.11
CA SER A 10 -3.36 25.27 -10.34
C SER A 10 -2.97 23.89 -10.85
N PHE A 11 -3.94 23.03 -11.11
CA PHE A 11 -3.68 21.75 -11.79
C PHE A 11 -3.20 21.92 -13.24
N LYS A 12 -3.17 23.16 -13.76
CA LYS A 12 -2.52 23.44 -15.05
C LYS A 12 -1.00 23.25 -15.00
N ASP A 13 -0.41 23.28 -13.81
CA ASP A 13 1.03 23.10 -13.59
C ASP A 13 1.46 21.62 -13.52
N LEU A 14 0.51 20.68 -13.52
CA LEU A 14 0.80 19.25 -13.63
C LEU A 14 1.36 18.89 -15.03
N PRO A 15 2.14 17.79 -15.14
CA PRO A 15 2.51 17.20 -16.43
C PRO A 15 1.29 16.89 -17.30
N ASP A 16 1.42 17.03 -18.62
CA ASP A 16 0.28 16.85 -19.54
C ASP A 16 -0.34 15.46 -19.48
N GLU A 17 0.47 14.43 -19.29
CA GLU A 17 -0.02 13.06 -19.11
C GLU A 17 -0.86 12.90 -17.84
N THR A 18 -0.47 13.58 -16.75
CA THR A 18 -1.20 13.56 -15.50
C THR A 18 -2.51 14.33 -15.60
N LYS A 19 -2.49 15.49 -16.26
CA LYS A 19 -3.73 16.24 -16.64
C LYS A 19 -4.68 15.37 -17.45
N TYR A 20 -4.15 14.68 -18.48
CA TYR A 20 -4.95 13.80 -19.33
C TYR A 20 -5.55 12.65 -18.55
N TYR A 21 -4.76 12.00 -17.66
CA TYR A 21 -5.24 10.92 -16.82
C TYR A 21 -6.43 11.36 -15.96
N PHE A 22 -6.29 12.43 -15.17
CA PHE A 22 -7.36 12.91 -14.29
C PHE A 22 -8.55 13.53 -15.02
N LYS A 23 -8.35 14.02 -16.24
CA LYS A 23 -9.46 14.45 -17.11
C LYS A 23 -10.32 13.28 -17.57
N LYS A 24 -9.72 12.10 -17.76
CA LYS A 24 -10.42 10.89 -18.24
C LYS A 24 -10.96 10.04 -17.09
N LEU A 25 -10.26 10.01 -16.01
CA LEU A 25 -10.60 9.23 -14.80
C LEU A 25 -10.65 10.17 -13.57
N PRO A 26 -11.62 11.11 -13.53
CA PRO A 26 -11.81 11.94 -12.35
C PRO A 26 -12.35 11.05 -11.24
N GLY A 27 -11.47 10.61 -10.34
CA GLY A 27 -11.81 9.65 -9.29
C GLY A 27 -12.06 10.32 -7.94
N TYR A 28 -12.84 9.65 -7.12
CA TYR A 28 -13.03 9.98 -5.71
C TYR A 28 -11.68 10.02 -4.96
N ASP A 29 -10.76 9.14 -5.32
CA ASP A 29 -9.43 9.05 -4.70
C ASP A 29 -8.55 10.28 -4.94
N THR A 30 -8.76 11.00 -6.05
CA THR A 30 -8.11 12.30 -6.27
C THR A 30 -8.55 13.33 -5.23
N LEU A 31 -9.84 13.36 -4.89
CA LEU A 31 -10.35 14.23 -3.83
C LEU A 31 -9.82 13.81 -2.46
N ARG A 32 -9.75 12.51 -2.18
CA ARG A 32 -9.15 11.98 -0.95
C ARG A 32 -7.72 12.48 -0.82
N LEU A 33 -6.88 12.34 -1.85
CA LEU A 33 -5.50 12.83 -1.85
C LEU A 33 -5.43 14.34 -1.58
N VAL A 34 -6.30 15.13 -2.21
CA VAL A 34 -6.31 16.60 -2.04
C VAL A 34 -6.70 16.99 -0.62
N LEU A 35 -7.74 16.35 -0.06
CA LEU A 35 -8.34 16.70 1.22
C LEU A 35 -7.62 16.09 2.43
N ALA A 36 -7.00 14.94 2.28
CA ALA A 36 -6.31 14.26 3.37
C ALA A 36 -5.16 15.10 3.93
N GLU A 37 -4.90 15.00 5.21
CA GLU A 37 -3.75 15.64 5.86
C GLU A 37 -2.46 14.90 5.53
N LYS A 38 -2.48 13.58 5.65
CA LYS A 38 -1.39 12.66 5.32
C LYS A 38 -1.95 11.51 4.50
N VAL A 39 -1.18 10.98 3.58
CA VAL A 39 -1.63 9.87 2.74
C VAL A 39 -0.62 8.73 2.68
N ILE A 40 -1.16 7.52 2.59
CA ILE A 40 -0.41 6.33 2.19
C ILE A 40 -1.02 5.86 0.87
N LEU A 41 -0.22 5.80 -0.18
CA LEU A 41 -0.63 5.32 -1.49
C LEU A 41 -0.22 3.85 -1.61
N VAL A 42 -1.15 2.98 -2.01
CA VAL A 42 -0.94 1.54 -2.12
C VAL A 42 -1.41 1.00 -3.46
N GLU A 43 -0.94 -0.19 -3.84
CA GLU A 43 -1.30 -0.80 -5.12
C GLU A 43 -2.70 -1.38 -5.14
N GLY A 44 -3.08 -2.08 -4.09
CA GLY A 44 -4.32 -2.82 -4.06
C GLY A 44 -5.03 -2.85 -2.70
N PRO A 45 -6.25 -3.40 -2.67
CA PRO A 45 -7.03 -3.55 -1.44
C PRO A 45 -6.34 -4.44 -0.39
N THR A 46 -5.54 -5.39 -0.81
CA THR A 46 -4.73 -6.25 0.07
C THR A 46 -3.78 -5.41 0.91
N ASP A 47 -3.03 -4.52 0.25
CA ASP A 47 -2.07 -3.63 0.92
C ASP A 47 -2.79 -2.70 1.91
N GLU A 48 -3.92 -2.12 1.49
CA GLU A 48 -4.74 -1.26 2.34
C GLU A 48 -5.15 -1.98 3.63
N LEU A 49 -5.70 -3.19 3.53
CA LEU A 49 -6.16 -3.97 4.69
C LEU A 49 -5.01 -4.35 5.63
N ILE A 50 -3.89 -4.80 5.08
CA ILE A 50 -2.73 -5.20 5.88
C ILE A 50 -2.11 -4.00 6.59
N ILE A 51 -1.98 -2.86 5.93
CA ILE A 51 -1.46 -1.63 6.55
C ILE A 51 -2.42 -1.12 7.64
N GLN A 52 -3.72 -1.12 7.39
CA GLN A 52 -4.72 -0.74 8.40
C GLN A 52 -4.63 -1.66 9.63
N ARG A 53 -4.49 -2.98 9.40
CA ARG A 53 -4.35 -3.95 10.50
C ARG A 53 -3.05 -3.76 11.28
N ALA A 54 -1.92 -3.60 10.61
CA ALA A 54 -0.64 -3.34 11.26
C ALA A 54 -0.66 -2.05 12.10
N TYR A 55 -1.33 -1.02 11.59
CA TYR A 55 -1.52 0.22 12.33
C TYR A 55 -2.41 0.03 13.57
N LEU A 56 -3.52 -0.69 13.42
CA LEU A 56 -4.42 -1.02 14.53
C LEU A 56 -3.70 -1.84 15.61
N ASP A 57 -2.92 -2.85 15.23
CA ASP A 57 -2.17 -3.67 16.16
C ASP A 57 -1.08 -2.89 16.90
N THR A 58 -0.48 -1.89 16.25
CA THR A 58 0.59 -1.06 16.80
C THR A 58 0.07 0.06 17.69
N TYR A 59 -0.98 0.76 17.25
CA TYR A 59 -1.45 2.00 17.88
C TYR A 59 -2.82 1.88 18.55
N GLY A 60 -3.51 0.74 18.43
CA GLY A 60 -4.84 0.50 19.02
C GLY A 60 -5.98 1.29 18.35
N LYS A 61 -5.75 1.85 17.17
CA LYS A 61 -6.72 2.65 16.40
C LYS A 61 -6.43 2.60 14.90
N LEU A 62 -7.41 2.92 14.09
CA LEU A 62 -7.24 2.98 12.63
C LEU A 62 -6.49 4.25 12.20
N PRO A 63 -5.76 4.23 11.06
CA PRO A 63 -5.00 5.37 10.51
C PRO A 63 -5.83 6.64 10.35
N ALA A 64 -7.10 6.50 9.95
CA ALA A 64 -8.02 7.63 9.76
C ALA A 64 -8.22 8.47 11.03
N THR A 65 -8.09 7.87 12.22
CA THR A 65 -8.16 8.59 13.50
C THR A 65 -7.02 9.59 13.67
N ASP A 66 -5.88 9.36 13.02
CA ASP A 66 -4.70 10.24 13.02
C ASP A 66 -4.59 11.10 11.75
N GLY A 67 -5.69 11.22 11.00
CA GLY A 67 -5.75 12.02 9.77
C GLY A 67 -4.94 11.41 8.62
N ILE A 68 -4.65 10.09 8.69
CA ILE A 68 -3.95 9.35 7.63
C ILE A 68 -4.99 8.65 6.76
N ASP A 69 -5.00 8.96 5.47
CA ASP A 69 -5.85 8.31 4.48
C ASP A 69 -5.01 7.30 3.66
N ILE A 70 -5.48 6.05 3.57
CA ILE A 70 -4.84 5.03 2.73
C ILE A 70 -5.63 4.96 1.43
N ILE A 71 -4.95 5.20 0.31
CA ILE A 71 -5.59 5.32 -1.00
C ILE A 71 -5.05 4.24 -1.93
N VAL A 72 -5.94 3.39 -2.42
CA VAL A 72 -5.62 2.39 -3.44
C VAL A 72 -5.59 3.06 -4.80
N VAL A 73 -4.41 3.15 -5.41
CA VAL A 73 -4.22 3.88 -6.68
C VAL A 73 -3.92 2.98 -7.88
N GLY A 74 -3.54 1.73 -7.63
CA GLY A 74 -3.05 0.82 -8.66
C GLY A 74 -1.66 1.20 -9.17
N SER A 75 -0.86 0.19 -9.52
CA SER A 75 0.56 0.36 -9.88
C SER A 75 0.83 1.32 -11.05
N LEU A 76 -0.10 1.42 -12.00
CA LEU A 76 0.03 2.31 -13.16
C LEU A 76 -0.21 3.79 -12.84
N ALA A 77 -0.90 4.08 -11.74
CA ALA A 77 -1.31 5.43 -11.40
C ALA A 77 -0.39 6.14 -10.39
N PHE A 78 0.53 5.43 -9.72
CA PHE A 78 1.38 6.02 -8.69
C PHE A 78 2.04 7.34 -9.11
N LYS A 79 2.68 7.39 -10.28
CA LYS A 79 3.32 8.62 -10.75
C LYS A 79 2.34 9.79 -10.84
N ARG A 80 1.10 9.55 -11.23
CA ARG A 80 0.06 10.59 -11.36
C ARG A 80 -0.34 11.16 -10.00
N TYR A 81 -0.41 10.29 -8.99
CA TYR A 81 -0.67 10.72 -7.61
C TYR A 81 0.55 11.38 -6.97
N CYS A 82 1.78 10.92 -7.28
CA CYS A 82 3.01 11.59 -6.88
C CYS A 82 3.11 13.02 -7.46
N ASP A 83 2.74 13.23 -8.72
CA ASP A 83 2.70 14.57 -9.34
C ASP A 83 1.78 15.52 -8.55
N ILE A 84 0.59 15.06 -8.17
CA ILE A 84 -0.33 15.87 -7.35
C ILE A 84 0.25 16.10 -5.95
N ALA A 85 0.80 15.07 -5.32
CA ALA A 85 1.38 15.21 -3.98
C ALA A 85 2.55 16.20 -3.97
N VAL A 86 3.40 16.17 -4.99
CA VAL A 86 4.49 17.16 -5.17
C VAL A 86 3.93 18.55 -5.40
N LEU A 87 2.97 18.72 -6.34
CA LEU A 87 2.35 20.01 -6.63
C LEU A 87 1.71 20.65 -5.38
N LEU A 88 1.08 19.85 -4.54
CA LEU A 88 0.40 20.29 -3.32
C LEU A 88 1.32 20.37 -2.10
N ASN A 89 2.60 20.02 -2.24
CA ASN A 89 3.55 19.80 -1.15
C ASN A 89 2.96 18.90 -0.04
N LYS A 90 2.21 17.86 -0.45
CA LYS A 90 1.53 16.92 0.43
C LYS A 90 2.49 15.81 0.84
N LYS A 91 2.59 15.55 2.14
CA LYS A 91 3.34 14.40 2.64
C LYS A 91 2.62 13.11 2.23
N ALA A 92 3.30 12.27 1.45
CA ALA A 92 2.78 10.99 1.01
C ALA A 92 3.81 9.87 1.21
N VAL A 93 3.33 8.73 1.68
CA VAL A 93 4.07 7.48 1.74
C VAL A 93 3.57 6.61 0.59
N ILE A 94 4.47 6.08 -0.20
CA ILE A 94 4.18 5.17 -1.31
C ILE A 94 4.65 3.78 -0.89
N VAL A 95 3.72 2.83 -0.79
CA VAL A 95 4.02 1.42 -0.52
C VAL A 95 3.78 0.64 -1.80
N THR A 96 4.82 0.00 -2.33
CA THR A 96 4.80 -0.67 -3.63
C THR A 96 5.64 -1.94 -3.60
N ASP A 97 5.23 -2.94 -4.36
CA ASP A 97 5.98 -4.16 -4.56
C ASP A 97 7.27 -3.87 -5.36
N ASN A 98 8.34 -4.65 -5.13
CA ASN A 98 9.58 -4.52 -5.89
C ASN A 98 9.55 -5.31 -7.21
N ASP A 99 8.53 -6.16 -7.41
CA ASP A 99 8.33 -7.00 -8.62
C ASP A 99 9.59 -7.78 -9.04
N GLY A 100 10.45 -8.14 -8.09
CA GLY A 100 11.66 -8.93 -8.29
C GLY A 100 12.85 -8.19 -8.92
N CYS A 101 12.77 -6.85 -9.07
CA CYS A 101 13.88 -6.05 -9.56
C CYS A 101 13.78 -4.59 -9.07
N ILE A 102 14.43 -4.30 -7.96
CA ILE A 102 14.43 -2.97 -7.33
C ILE A 102 14.98 -1.91 -8.28
N GLN A 103 16.07 -2.21 -8.97
CA GLN A 103 16.71 -1.25 -9.87
C GLN A 103 15.71 -0.73 -10.91
N LYS A 104 15.00 -1.63 -11.60
CA LYS A 104 14.06 -1.29 -12.66
C LYS A 104 12.74 -0.74 -12.14
N ASN A 105 12.15 -1.45 -11.16
CA ASN A 105 10.76 -1.23 -10.76
C ASN A 105 10.60 -0.13 -9.71
N ILE A 106 11.70 0.23 -9.01
CA ILE A 106 11.69 1.30 -8.02
C ILE A 106 12.61 2.44 -8.48
N ILE A 107 13.92 2.19 -8.59
CA ILE A 107 14.90 3.26 -8.78
C ILE A 107 14.72 3.97 -10.13
N GLU A 108 14.68 3.23 -11.22
CA GLU A 108 14.48 3.83 -12.55
C GLU A 108 13.05 4.35 -12.76
N LYS A 109 12.06 3.56 -12.30
CA LYS A 109 10.64 3.90 -12.45
C LYS A 109 10.26 5.20 -11.73
N TYR A 110 10.78 5.43 -10.52
CA TYR A 110 10.42 6.57 -9.68
C TYR A 110 11.55 7.59 -9.48
N ASN A 111 12.57 7.58 -10.33
CA ASN A 111 13.75 8.44 -10.24
C ASN A 111 13.42 9.93 -9.96
N ASP A 112 12.40 10.47 -10.64
CA ASP A 112 11.99 11.88 -10.52
C ASP A 112 11.35 12.22 -9.15
N TYR A 113 11.01 11.20 -8.36
CA TYR A 113 10.26 11.35 -7.11
C TYR A 113 11.05 10.92 -5.86
N LEU A 114 12.11 10.10 -6.00
CA LEU A 114 12.83 9.53 -4.87
C LEU A 114 13.54 10.58 -4.00
N GLU A 115 13.89 11.73 -4.59
CA GLU A 115 14.57 12.83 -3.89
C GLU A 115 13.61 13.94 -3.44
N LYS A 116 12.28 13.74 -3.53
CA LYS A 116 11.30 14.72 -3.08
C LYS A 116 11.08 14.61 -1.59
N ASP A 117 11.35 15.67 -0.83
CA ASP A 117 11.27 15.72 0.64
C ASP A 117 9.87 15.37 1.20
N ASN A 118 8.84 15.54 0.39
CA ASN A 118 7.45 15.26 0.78
C ASN A 118 6.98 13.85 0.40
N LEU A 119 7.81 13.05 -0.29
CA LEU A 119 7.50 11.68 -0.68
C LEU A 119 8.44 10.68 -0.01
N VAL A 120 7.91 9.58 0.47
CA VAL A 120 8.70 8.48 1.04
C VAL A 120 8.25 7.18 0.39
N PHE A 121 9.20 6.44 -0.18
CA PHE A 121 8.94 5.14 -0.80
C PHE A 121 9.32 4.01 0.15
N PHE A 122 8.37 3.11 0.40
CA PHE A 122 8.56 1.86 1.11
C PHE A 122 8.36 0.68 0.16
N TYR A 123 9.33 -0.19 0.13
CA TYR A 123 9.33 -1.43 -0.64
C TYR A 123 10.22 -2.46 0.07
N GLU A 124 9.93 -3.75 -0.14
CA GLU A 124 10.77 -4.83 0.37
C GLU A 124 12.13 -4.83 -0.36
N LYS A 125 13.23 -4.92 0.41
CA LYS A 125 14.60 -4.88 -0.13
C LYS A 125 15.12 -6.23 -0.59
N ASP A 126 14.49 -7.31 -0.16
CA ASP A 126 14.75 -8.64 -0.68
C ASP A 126 13.92 -8.85 -1.95
N GLU A 127 14.57 -8.94 -3.10
CA GLU A 127 13.91 -9.16 -4.38
C GLU A 127 13.21 -10.52 -4.49
N ALA A 128 13.54 -11.48 -3.61
CA ALA A 128 12.81 -12.75 -3.51
C ALA A 128 11.44 -12.59 -2.83
N LEU A 129 11.24 -11.55 -2.03
CA LEU A 129 9.98 -11.20 -1.37
C LEU A 129 9.26 -10.11 -2.17
N ASN A 130 8.98 -10.38 -3.41
CA ASN A 130 8.59 -9.38 -4.41
C ASN A 130 7.12 -8.98 -4.39
N THR A 131 6.30 -9.55 -3.51
CA THR A 131 4.89 -9.19 -3.30
C THR A 131 4.56 -9.16 -1.82
N ILE A 132 3.46 -8.47 -1.46
CA ILE A 132 2.99 -8.40 -0.06
C ILE A 132 2.71 -9.79 0.52
N GLU A 133 2.19 -10.73 -0.28
CA GLU A 133 1.91 -12.09 0.17
C GLU A 133 3.17 -12.80 0.64
N LEU A 134 4.25 -12.69 -0.14
CA LEU A 134 5.55 -13.28 0.21
C LEU A 134 6.16 -12.63 1.44
N SER A 135 6.10 -11.30 1.54
CA SER A 135 6.64 -10.54 2.66
C SER A 135 5.90 -10.88 3.96
N VAL A 136 4.55 -10.84 3.95
CA VAL A 136 3.75 -11.18 5.14
C VAL A 136 3.93 -12.64 5.55
N LEU A 137 3.95 -13.56 4.58
CA LEU A 137 4.19 -14.97 4.90
C LEU A 137 5.58 -15.20 5.49
N ALA A 138 6.62 -14.53 4.96
CA ALA A 138 8.00 -14.70 5.42
C ALA A 138 8.16 -14.27 6.89
N VAL A 139 7.64 -13.10 7.28
CA VAL A 139 7.75 -12.60 8.67
C VAL A 139 6.91 -13.40 9.66
N ASN A 140 5.91 -14.15 9.17
CA ASN A 140 5.06 -15.03 9.98
C ASN A 140 5.47 -16.50 9.91
N CYS A 141 6.67 -16.81 9.41
CA CYS A 141 7.27 -18.14 9.44
C CYS A 141 8.38 -18.24 10.48
N GLU A 142 8.44 -19.36 11.18
CA GLU A 142 9.57 -19.76 12.02
C GLU A 142 10.27 -20.96 11.35
N ASN A 143 11.56 -20.81 11.02
CA ASN A 143 12.32 -21.84 10.29
C ASN A 143 11.63 -22.30 8.99
N GLY A 144 10.98 -21.37 8.28
CA GLY A 144 10.28 -21.66 7.03
C GLY A 144 8.88 -22.29 7.20
N ILE A 145 8.41 -22.45 8.43
CA ILE A 145 7.09 -23.02 8.76
C ILE A 145 6.17 -21.89 9.20
N PRO A 146 4.99 -21.68 8.57
CA PRO A 146 4.04 -20.68 9.00
C PRO A 146 3.57 -20.91 10.45
N SER A 147 3.60 -19.85 11.25
CA SER A 147 3.21 -19.91 12.67
C SER A 147 1.74 -20.29 12.82
N GLU A 148 1.40 -20.94 13.94
CA GLU A 148 0.02 -21.31 14.27
C GLU A 148 -0.89 -20.08 14.40
N VAL A 149 -0.34 -18.95 14.89
CA VAL A 149 -1.04 -17.67 14.98
C VAL A 149 -1.43 -17.19 13.57
N PHE A 150 -0.50 -17.16 12.64
CA PHE A 150 -0.78 -16.76 11.27
C PHE A 150 -1.77 -17.69 10.57
N LYS A 151 -1.62 -19.01 10.75
CA LYS A 151 -2.57 -19.99 10.19
C LYS A 151 -3.99 -19.76 10.73
N ARG A 152 -4.16 -19.44 12.02
CA ARG A 152 -5.48 -19.11 12.60
C ARG A 152 -6.02 -17.82 12.00
N ALA A 153 -5.19 -16.77 11.89
CA ALA A 153 -5.60 -15.47 11.34
C ALA A 153 -6.17 -15.57 9.93
N ILE A 154 -5.58 -16.42 9.06
CA ILE A 154 -6.03 -16.59 7.68
C ILE A 154 -7.04 -17.73 7.48
N SER A 155 -7.41 -18.46 8.55
CA SER A 155 -8.32 -19.60 8.47
C SER A 155 -9.79 -19.21 8.55
N THR A 156 -10.61 -19.98 7.83
CA THR A 156 -12.03 -20.11 8.14
C THR A 156 -12.24 -21.55 8.66
N ASN A 157 -12.76 -21.68 9.87
CA ASN A 157 -13.01 -22.99 10.53
C ASN A 157 -11.77 -23.90 10.54
N GLY A 158 -10.57 -23.35 10.74
CA GLY A 158 -9.33 -24.12 10.81
C GLY A 158 -8.81 -24.63 9.46
N SER A 159 -9.30 -24.11 8.35
CA SER A 159 -8.97 -24.59 6.99
C SER A 159 -7.47 -24.54 6.64
N MET A 160 -6.69 -23.67 7.30
CA MET A 160 -5.26 -23.50 7.02
C MET A 160 -4.35 -24.22 8.02
N MET A 161 -4.88 -24.82 9.07
CA MET A 161 -4.08 -25.41 10.17
C MET A 161 -3.12 -26.49 9.72
N ASN A 162 -3.54 -27.36 8.80
CA ASN A 162 -2.74 -28.48 8.29
C ASN A 162 -2.07 -28.19 6.95
N LYS A 163 -2.06 -26.92 6.50
CA LYS A 163 -1.49 -26.54 5.21
C LYS A 163 0.01 -26.27 5.33
N SER A 164 0.74 -26.66 4.27
CA SER A 164 2.15 -26.33 4.10
C SER A 164 2.31 -24.83 3.75
N ARG A 165 3.55 -24.33 3.86
CA ARG A 165 3.89 -22.97 3.43
C ARG A 165 3.47 -22.68 1.99
N ASP A 166 3.73 -23.61 1.07
CA ASP A 166 3.42 -23.43 -0.33
C ASP A 166 1.92 -23.45 -0.62
N GLU A 167 1.16 -24.28 0.09
CA GLU A 167 -0.31 -24.29 -0.02
C GLU A 167 -0.91 -22.98 0.52
N ILE A 168 -0.35 -22.44 1.60
CA ILE A 168 -0.77 -21.13 2.17
C ILE A 168 -0.42 -20.02 1.19
N LEU A 169 0.80 -19.99 0.64
CA LEU A 169 1.19 -19.00 -0.36
C LEU A 169 0.28 -19.05 -1.58
N ASN A 170 0.01 -20.23 -2.11
CA ASN A 170 -0.90 -20.40 -3.25
C ASN A 170 -2.32 -19.92 -2.92
N PHE A 171 -2.80 -20.15 -1.71
CA PHE A 171 -4.08 -19.61 -1.26
C PHE A 171 -4.06 -18.08 -1.26
N MET A 172 -3.03 -17.44 -0.67
CA MET A 172 -2.90 -15.99 -0.59
C MET A 172 -2.84 -15.36 -2.00
N LEU A 173 -2.01 -15.90 -2.90
CA LEU A 173 -1.87 -15.40 -4.26
C LEU A 173 -3.16 -15.49 -5.08
N ASN A 174 -3.95 -16.55 -4.89
CA ASN A 174 -5.20 -16.75 -5.63
C ASN A 174 -6.43 -16.07 -4.99
N ASN A 175 -6.32 -15.64 -3.73
CA ASN A 175 -7.43 -15.06 -2.97
C ASN A 175 -6.99 -13.77 -2.24
N LYS A 176 -6.35 -12.86 -2.98
CA LYS A 176 -5.64 -11.68 -2.44
C LYS A 176 -6.45 -10.89 -1.40
N ALA A 177 -7.61 -10.40 -1.77
CA ALA A 177 -8.44 -9.63 -0.84
C ALA A 177 -9.00 -10.49 0.30
N GLU A 178 -9.30 -11.77 0.03
CA GLU A 178 -9.95 -12.65 1.02
C GLU A 178 -9.03 -12.94 2.22
N TRP A 179 -7.76 -13.29 1.99
CA TRP A 179 -6.85 -13.58 3.09
C TRP A 179 -6.56 -12.31 3.92
N ALA A 180 -6.44 -11.16 3.26
CA ALA A 180 -6.21 -9.89 3.94
C ALA A 180 -7.42 -9.47 4.80
N MET A 181 -8.65 -9.69 4.30
CA MET A 181 -9.87 -9.48 5.10
C MET A 181 -9.90 -10.39 6.33
N ARG A 182 -9.55 -11.66 6.18
CA ARG A 182 -9.48 -12.59 7.32
C ARG A 182 -8.46 -12.14 8.37
N VAL A 183 -7.28 -11.69 7.95
CA VAL A 183 -6.28 -11.11 8.84
C VAL A 183 -6.84 -9.85 9.52
N PHE A 184 -7.49 -8.98 8.76
CA PHE A 184 -8.05 -7.74 9.31
C PHE A 184 -9.12 -8.00 10.38
N ASP A 185 -9.98 -8.99 10.17
CA ASP A 185 -11.08 -9.36 11.08
C ASP A 185 -10.65 -10.29 12.22
N SER A 186 -9.42 -10.81 12.20
CA SER A 186 -8.92 -11.76 13.19
C SER A 186 -8.63 -11.08 14.53
N ASP A 187 -8.83 -11.79 15.64
CA ASP A 187 -8.35 -11.41 16.97
C ASP A 187 -6.85 -11.71 17.18
N GLU A 188 -6.25 -12.49 16.26
CA GLU A 188 -4.83 -12.87 16.34
C GLU A 188 -3.94 -11.70 15.89
N LYS A 189 -2.88 -11.44 16.65
CA LYS A 189 -1.84 -10.48 16.23
C LYS A 189 -0.78 -11.20 15.41
N ILE A 190 -0.65 -10.81 14.17
CA ILE A 190 0.40 -11.30 13.28
C ILE A 190 1.61 -10.34 13.28
N ASN A 191 2.76 -10.82 12.79
CA ASN A 191 3.98 -10.02 12.63
C ASN A 191 3.92 -9.18 11.34
#